data_f851f3faf1d3a2c2a918ab1940729d4c
#
_entry.id   f851f3faf1d3a2c2a918ab1940729d4c
#
_cell.length_a   1.000
_cell.length_b   1.000
_cell.length_c   1.000
_cell.angle_alpha   90.00
_cell.angle_beta   90.00
_cell.angle_gamma   90.00
#
_symmetry.space_group_name_H-M   'P 1'
#
loop_
_entity.id
_entity.type
_entity.pdbx_description
1 polymer ?
#
loop_
_entity_poly.entity_id
_entity_poly.type
_entity_poly.pdbx_seq_one_letter_code
_entity_poly.pdbx_strand_id
1 'polypeptide(L)'
;METVKQLNKQEFTTKVADIEKSKGEWKFLGERPAVIDFFATWCGPCKALAPVLDELAADYQYKDRIDFYKVDIDQEQDLAAVFGVRSVPILLFIPLNGMPQMMTGGRPKSDLKRIIDEVLMGK
;
A
#
# COMPACT_ATOMS: atom_id res chain seq x y z
N MET A 1 -5.13 -0.08 18.47
CA MET A 1 -4.98 -1.18 17.50
C MET A 1 -4.55 -0.61 16.17
N GLU A 2 -3.44 -1.07 15.65
CA GLU A 2 -2.95 -0.58 14.36
C GLU A 2 -3.76 -1.20 13.23
N THR A 3 -4.43 -0.36 12.46
CA THR A 3 -5.19 -0.76 11.29
C THR A 3 -4.33 -0.68 10.02
N VAL A 4 -3.32 0.21 10.00
CA VAL A 4 -2.31 0.29 8.94
C VAL A 4 -1.01 -0.26 9.51
N LYS A 5 -0.57 -1.41 9.00
CA LYS A 5 0.57 -2.12 9.56
C LYS A 5 1.84 -1.80 8.77
N GLN A 6 2.92 -1.44 9.50
CA GLN A 6 4.21 -1.20 8.87
C GLN A 6 4.90 -2.53 8.56
N LEU A 7 5.42 -2.65 7.34
CA LEU A 7 6.13 -3.85 6.89
C LEU A 7 7.61 -3.55 6.68
N ASN A 8 8.45 -4.48 7.14
CA ASN A 8 9.84 -4.54 6.69
C ASN A 8 9.93 -5.44 5.45
N LYS A 9 11.12 -5.55 4.86
CA LYS A 9 11.35 -6.36 3.66
C LYS A 9 10.93 -7.81 3.86
N GLN A 10 11.27 -8.41 5.01
CA GLN A 10 10.95 -9.81 5.28
C GLN A 10 9.43 -10.03 5.34
N GLU A 11 8.72 -9.15 6.04
CA GLU A 11 7.27 -9.23 6.14
C GLU A 11 6.60 -9.00 4.80
N PHE A 12 7.11 -8.06 4.01
CA PHE A 12 6.63 -7.82 2.66
C PHE A 12 6.77 -9.08 1.80
N THR A 13 7.93 -9.74 1.89
CA THR A 13 8.23 -10.95 1.12
C THR A 13 7.25 -12.08 1.41
N THR A 14 6.79 -12.20 2.64
CA THR A 14 5.86 -13.29 3.02
C THR A 14 4.39 -12.92 2.88
N LYS A 15 4.05 -11.64 3.02
CA LYS A 15 2.65 -11.21 3.04
C LYS A 15 2.16 -10.62 1.72
N VAL A 16 3.05 -10.04 0.95
CA VAL A 16 2.68 -9.31 -0.27
C VAL A 16 3.24 -10.00 -1.51
N ALA A 17 4.54 -10.04 -1.65
CA ALA A 17 5.17 -10.66 -2.82
C ALA A 17 6.64 -10.95 -2.54
N ASP A 18 7.09 -12.12 -2.95
CA ASP A 18 8.51 -12.48 -2.88
C ASP A 18 9.18 -12.03 -4.17
N ILE A 19 9.64 -10.79 -4.17
CA ILE A 19 10.19 -10.14 -5.35
C ILE A 19 11.50 -10.75 -5.84
N GLU A 20 12.26 -11.41 -4.97
CA GLU A 20 13.51 -12.07 -5.34
C GLU A 20 13.25 -13.41 -6.01
N LYS A 21 12.26 -14.15 -5.51
CA LYS A 21 11.94 -15.49 -5.97
C LYS A 21 11.12 -15.49 -7.25
N SER A 22 10.28 -14.49 -7.43
CA SER A 22 9.38 -14.41 -8.58
C SER A 22 10.04 -13.91 -9.87
N LYS A 23 11.27 -13.43 -9.79
CA LYS A 23 12.09 -13.02 -10.96
C LYS A 23 11.37 -12.10 -11.93
N GLY A 24 10.76 -11.04 -11.40
CA GLY A 24 10.08 -10.04 -12.20
C GLY A 24 8.63 -10.33 -12.52
N GLU A 25 8.12 -11.50 -12.21
CA GLU A 25 6.70 -11.78 -12.33
C GLU A 25 5.96 -11.29 -11.10
N TRP A 26 4.81 -10.66 -11.31
CA TRP A 26 3.97 -10.24 -10.20
C TRP A 26 3.16 -11.42 -9.70
N LYS A 27 3.36 -11.77 -8.44
CA LYS A 27 2.65 -12.87 -7.79
C LYS A 27 2.26 -12.44 -6.38
N PHE A 28 1.02 -12.03 -6.23
CA PHE A 28 0.51 -11.56 -4.96
C PHE A 28 0.21 -12.74 -4.02
N LEU A 29 0.71 -12.64 -2.79
CA LEU A 29 0.59 -13.69 -1.77
C LEU A 29 -0.55 -13.45 -0.79
N GLY A 30 -1.18 -12.27 -0.82
CA GLY A 30 -2.25 -11.93 0.11
C GLY A 30 -3.57 -12.64 -0.20
N GLU A 31 -4.40 -12.76 0.83
CA GLU A 31 -5.74 -13.34 0.71
C GLU A 31 -6.81 -12.29 0.42
N ARG A 32 -6.46 -11.02 0.54
CA ARG A 32 -7.32 -9.86 0.31
C ARG A 32 -6.56 -8.83 -0.50
N PRO A 33 -7.27 -7.97 -1.24
CA PRO A 33 -6.62 -6.82 -1.85
C PRO A 33 -5.89 -5.98 -0.81
N ALA A 34 -4.88 -5.25 -1.23
CA ALA A 34 -4.06 -4.47 -0.30
C ALA A 34 -3.78 -3.06 -0.82
N VAL A 35 -3.57 -2.15 0.11
CA VAL A 35 -3.06 -0.81 -0.14
C VAL A 35 -1.75 -0.67 0.61
N ILE A 36 -0.71 -0.21 -0.09
CA ILE A 36 0.60 0.01 0.54
C ILE A 36 0.98 1.47 0.38
N ASP A 37 1.26 2.14 1.50
CA ASP A 37 1.73 3.52 1.56
C ASP A 37 3.25 3.53 1.70
N PHE A 38 3.94 3.95 0.64
CA PHE A 38 5.39 4.22 0.71
C PHE A 38 5.58 5.63 1.24
N PHE A 39 6.21 5.76 2.40
CA PHE A 39 6.34 7.02 3.11
C PHE A 39 7.76 7.24 3.61
N ALA A 40 8.02 8.45 4.09
CA ALA A 40 9.24 8.79 4.84
C ALA A 40 8.84 9.61 6.06
N THR A 41 9.63 9.49 7.12
CA THR A 41 9.32 10.19 8.38
C THR A 41 9.49 11.70 8.28
N TRP A 42 10.32 12.18 7.33
CA TRP A 42 10.57 13.61 7.11
C TRP A 42 9.56 14.25 6.13
N CYS A 43 8.67 13.49 5.59
CA CYS A 43 7.76 13.92 4.51
C CYS A 43 6.47 14.51 5.10
N GLY A 44 6.26 15.81 4.90
CA GLY A 44 5.05 16.50 5.37
C GLY A 44 3.75 15.94 4.81
N PRO A 45 3.63 15.79 3.46
CA PRO A 45 2.42 15.19 2.87
C PRO A 45 2.15 13.77 3.35
N CYS A 46 3.20 12.99 3.65
CA CYS A 46 3.03 11.64 4.22
C CYS A 46 2.35 11.71 5.59
N LYS A 47 2.74 12.68 6.42
CA LYS A 47 2.15 12.88 7.74
C LYS A 47 0.68 13.30 7.64
N ALA A 48 0.34 14.09 6.64
CA ALA A 48 -1.04 14.49 6.40
C ALA A 48 -1.90 13.32 5.90
N LEU A 49 -1.31 12.42 5.14
CA LEU A 49 -2.01 11.24 4.59
C LEU A 49 -2.26 10.17 5.66
N ALA A 50 -1.37 10.02 6.63
CA ALA A 50 -1.43 8.94 7.61
C ALA A 50 -2.79 8.83 8.32
N PRO A 51 -3.37 9.91 8.89
CA PRO A 51 -4.69 9.80 9.53
C PRO A 51 -5.80 9.45 8.54
N VAL A 52 -5.70 9.87 7.29
CA VAL A 52 -6.68 9.52 6.26
C VAL A 52 -6.66 8.02 6.00
N LEU A 53 -5.47 7.43 5.89
CA LEU A 53 -5.34 5.98 5.71
C LEU A 53 -5.81 5.21 6.93
N ASP A 54 -5.54 5.70 8.14
CA ASP A 54 -6.06 5.10 9.36
C ASP A 54 -7.58 5.08 9.37
N GLU A 55 -8.22 6.17 8.95
CA GLU A 55 -9.68 6.24 8.82
C GLU A 55 -10.21 5.25 7.80
N LEU A 56 -9.58 5.16 6.65
CA LEU A 56 -9.98 4.22 5.60
C LEU A 56 -9.82 2.77 6.06
N ALA A 57 -8.72 2.46 6.73
CA ALA A 57 -8.46 1.11 7.23
C ALA A 57 -9.45 0.70 8.32
N ALA A 58 -9.96 1.66 9.09
CA ALA A 58 -10.95 1.42 10.14
C ALA A 58 -12.38 1.44 9.62
N ASP A 59 -12.61 1.90 8.39
CA ASP A 59 -13.94 1.97 7.79
C ASP A 59 -14.53 0.55 7.66
N TYR A 60 -15.76 0.36 8.16
CA TYR A 60 -16.39 -0.96 8.14
C TYR A 60 -16.51 -1.56 6.74
N GLN A 61 -16.48 -0.73 5.70
CA GLN A 61 -16.52 -1.19 4.31
C GLN A 61 -15.24 -1.91 3.91
N TYR A 62 -14.11 -1.59 4.54
CA TYR A 62 -12.79 -2.05 4.13
C TYR A 62 -12.07 -2.91 5.17
N LYS A 63 -12.33 -2.72 6.46
CA LYS A 63 -11.49 -3.28 7.54
C LYS A 63 -11.31 -4.80 7.50
N ASP A 64 -12.30 -5.54 7.01
CA ASP A 64 -12.23 -6.99 6.90
C ASP A 64 -12.09 -7.48 5.46
N ARG A 65 -11.89 -6.55 4.52
CA ARG A 65 -11.85 -6.87 3.09
C ARG A 65 -10.57 -6.40 2.41
N ILE A 66 -9.85 -5.46 3.01
CA ILE A 66 -8.64 -4.88 2.44
C ILE A 66 -7.60 -4.79 3.54
N ASP A 67 -6.37 -5.21 3.23
CA ASP A 67 -5.24 -5.04 4.13
C ASP A 67 -4.54 -3.73 3.81
N PHE A 68 -4.30 -2.92 4.83
CA PHE A 68 -3.60 -1.66 4.69
C PHE A 68 -2.22 -1.77 5.32
N TYR A 69 -1.21 -1.43 4.54
CA TYR A 69 0.19 -1.49 4.95
C TYR A 69 0.90 -0.18 4.67
N LYS A 70 2.04 0.03 5.33
CA LYS A 70 2.94 1.13 5.02
C LYS A 70 4.39 0.63 5.04
N VAL A 71 5.22 1.24 4.21
CA VAL A 71 6.63 0.90 4.06
C VAL A 71 7.45 2.19 4.13
N ASP A 72 8.41 2.23 5.06
CA ASP A 72 9.33 3.36 5.20
C ASP A 72 10.45 3.21 4.16
N ILE A 73 10.52 4.14 3.22
CA ILE A 73 11.49 4.04 2.12
C ILE A 73 12.94 4.20 2.57
N ASP A 74 13.17 4.84 3.71
CA ASP A 74 14.53 5.02 4.23
C ASP A 74 15.03 3.74 4.93
N GLN A 75 14.12 3.01 5.58
CA GLN A 75 14.45 1.74 6.21
C GLN A 75 14.43 0.58 5.22
N GLU A 76 13.56 0.63 4.22
CA GLU A 76 13.38 -0.44 3.24
C GLU A 76 13.75 0.05 1.84
N GLN A 77 15.01 0.42 1.67
CA GLN A 77 15.51 0.99 0.41
C GLN A 77 15.41 0.00 -0.77
N ASP A 78 15.57 -1.28 -0.50
CA ASP A 78 15.44 -2.32 -1.53
C ASP A 78 14.03 -2.37 -2.10
N LEU A 79 13.01 -2.29 -1.23
CA LEU A 79 11.63 -2.29 -1.67
C LEU A 79 11.31 -1.05 -2.49
N ALA A 80 11.77 0.11 -2.02
CA ALA A 80 11.56 1.37 -2.74
C ALA A 80 12.18 1.29 -4.15
N ALA A 81 13.38 0.73 -4.26
CA ALA A 81 14.06 0.58 -5.54
C ALA A 81 13.31 -0.36 -6.49
N VAL A 82 12.81 -1.47 -5.97
CA VAL A 82 12.07 -2.46 -6.79
C VAL A 82 10.83 -1.84 -7.41
N PHE A 83 10.11 -1.02 -6.65
CA PHE A 83 8.89 -0.37 -7.14
C PHE A 83 9.15 0.98 -7.80
N GLY A 84 10.42 1.39 -7.89
CA GLY A 84 10.77 2.66 -8.52
C GLY A 84 10.26 3.89 -7.77
N VAL A 85 10.11 3.78 -6.46
CA VAL A 85 9.61 4.88 -5.63
C VAL A 85 10.71 5.90 -5.42
N ARG A 86 10.54 7.10 -6.00
CA ARG A 86 11.51 8.21 -5.91
C ARG A 86 10.97 9.39 -5.15
N SER A 87 9.66 9.52 -5.05
CA SER A 87 9.01 10.57 -4.31
C SER A 87 7.95 9.95 -3.42
N VAL A 88 7.60 10.63 -2.34
CA VAL A 88 6.60 10.15 -1.37
C VAL A 88 5.60 11.25 -1.08
N PRO A 89 4.37 10.91 -0.71
CA PRO A 89 3.83 9.55 -0.58
C PRO A 89 3.46 8.93 -1.92
N ILE A 90 3.66 7.63 -2.04
CA ILE A 90 3.19 6.83 -3.18
C ILE A 90 2.32 5.71 -2.63
N LEU A 91 1.17 5.51 -3.24
CA LEU A 91 0.26 4.43 -2.89
C LEU A 91 0.28 3.33 -3.96
N LEU A 92 0.38 2.11 -3.51
CA LEU A 92 0.30 0.92 -4.36
C LEU A 92 -1.02 0.22 -4.05
N PHE A 93 -1.87 0.10 -5.06
CA PHE A 93 -3.17 -0.57 -4.95
C PHE A 93 -3.05 -1.95 -5.59
N ILE A 94 -3.21 -2.99 -4.79
CA ILE A 94 -2.99 -4.38 -5.22
C ILE A 94 -4.32 -5.10 -5.24
N PRO A 95 -4.90 -5.32 -6.43
CA PRO A 95 -6.11 -6.13 -6.52
C PRO A 95 -5.79 -7.60 -6.27
N LEU A 96 -6.77 -8.37 -5.85
CA LEU A 96 -6.58 -9.80 -5.61
C LEU A 96 -6.16 -10.52 -6.89
N ASN A 97 -6.71 -10.11 -8.01
CA ASN A 97 -6.35 -10.63 -9.34
C ASN A 97 -5.99 -9.44 -10.23
N GLY A 98 -4.91 -9.55 -10.94
CA GLY A 98 -4.45 -8.52 -11.84
C GLY A 98 -3.21 -7.79 -11.33
N MET A 99 -2.78 -6.79 -12.06
CA MET A 99 -1.54 -6.06 -11.76
C MET A 99 -1.78 -4.93 -10.77
N PRO A 100 -0.80 -4.66 -9.90
CA PRO A 100 -0.90 -3.52 -8.99
C PRO A 100 -0.84 -2.20 -9.74
N GLN A 101 -1.50 -1.19 -9.18
CA GLN A 101 -1.48 0.17 -9.72
C GLN A 101 -0.83 1.11 -8.71
N MET A 102 0.07 1.94 -9.20
CA MET A 102 0.81 2.89 -8.37
C MET A 102 0.31 4.31 -8.65
N MET A 103 0.07 5.07 -7.59
CA MET A 103 -0.44 6.44 -7.69
C MET A 103 0.17 7.32 -6.62
N THR A 104 0.22 8.64 -6.90
CA THR A 104 0.61 9.60 -5.87
C THR A 104 -0.42 9.60 -4.75
N GLY A 105 0.06 9.68 -3.49
CA GLY A 105 -0.81 9.54 -2.33
C GLY A 105 -1.41 10.85 -1.81
N GLY A 106 -0.98 12.00 -2.31
CA GLY A 106 -1.48 13.29 -1.86
C GLY A 106 -2.84 13.62 -2.44
N ARG A 107 -3.85 12.82 -2.12
CA ARG A 107 -5.20 12.93 -2.66
C ARG A 107 -6.22 13.06 -1.54
N PRO A 108 -7.36 13.71 -1.78
CA PRO A 108 -8.44 13.76 -0.78
C PRO A 108 -8.97 12.36 -0.47
N LYS A 109 -9.51 12.19 0.73
CA LYS A 109 -10.09 10.93 1.18
C LYS A 109 -11.14 10.40 0.19
N SER A 110 -12.02 11.27 -0.30
CA SER A 110 -13.07 10.89 -1.27
C SER A 110 -12.50 10.30 -2.54
N ASP A 111 -11.38 10.84 -3.01
CA ASP A 111 -10.70 10.34 -4.20
C ASP A 111 -10.10 8.95 -3.95
N LEU A 112 -9.49 8.77 -2.78
CA LEU A 112 -8.94 7.47 -2.39
C LEU A 112 -10.03 6.42 -2.25
N LYS A 113 -11.18 6.77 -1.68
CA LYS A 113 -12.32 5.84 -1.59
C LYS A 113 -12.77 5.40 -2.98
N ARG A 114 -12.87 6.34 -3.90
CA ARG A 114 -13.26 6.03 -5.29
C ARG A 114 -12.27 5.06 -5.93
N ILE A 115 -10.97 5.30 -5.77
CA ILE A 115 -9.94 4.43 -6.34
C ILE A 115 -10.00 3.03 -5.71
N ILE A 116 -10.12 2.96 -4.39
CA ILE A 116 -10.24 1.67 -3.69
C ILE A 116 -11.45 0.90 -4.21
N ASP A 117 -12.59 1.56 -4.30
CA ASP A 117 -13.82 0.91 -4.76
C ASP A 117 -13.67 0.39 -6.19
N GLU A 118 -13.12 1.20 -7.10
CA GLU A 118 -12.96 0.83 -8.50
C GLU A 118 -11.90 -0.25 -8.71
N VAL A 119 -10.74 -0.10 -8.09
CA VAL A 119 -9.58 -0.96 -8.36
C VAL A 119 -9.61 -2.24 -7.51
N LEU A 120 -10.01 -2.13 -6.24
CA LEU A 120 -9.90 -3.23 -5.29
C LEU A 120 -11.22 -3.90 -4.98
N MET A 121 -12.33 -3.18 -5.02
CA MET A 121 -13.65 -3.72 -4.67
C MET A 121 -14.49 -4.08 -5.89
N GLY A 122 -14.02 -3.77 -7.09
CA GLY A 122 -14.73 -4.11 -8.31
C GLY A 122 -16.02 -3.33 -8.54
N LYS A 123 -16.06 -2.11 -8.02
CA LYS A 123 -17.27 -1.28 -8.16
C LYS A 123 -17.15 -0.27 -9.30
#